data_b30ab2d2ef963901a767f08743d40820
#
_entry.id   b30ab2d2ef963901a767f08743d40820
#
_cell.length_a   1.000
_cell.length_b   1.000
_cell.length_c   1.000
_cell.angle_alpha   90.00
_cell.angle_beta   90.00
_cell.angle_gamma   90.00
#
_symmetry.space_group_name_H-M   'P 1'
#
loop_
_entity.id
_entity.type
_entity.pdbx_description
1 polymer ?
#
loop_
_entity_poly.entity_id
_entity_poly.type
_entity_poly.pdbx_seq_one_letter_code
_entity_poly.pdbx_strand_id
1 'polypeptide(L)'
;MSLGEVFVSEVLGTGMLILLGAGVVANVLLIKSKGFNGGWLLINIGWGFGVMAGVFVAYKSGGHINPAVTFGILAAGADEYAPGVEITLGSTIIYLAGQLLGAFLGACVAFLAYKKHFEAEEDEQKKLWIFSTAPEIRSYGWNFVTEAIGTFVLVIVVLSFANTPHELGPLAVALLVVGIGASLGGPTGYAINPARDLGPRIAHALLPTGRKAEVAVGVGAQASGEVDAPRPQSRKDSDWGYSWVPVAGPIVGGVLAGLLSQVVF
;
A
#
# COMPACT_ATOMS: atom_id res chain seq x y z
N MET A 1 1.55 -6.93 27.04
CA MET A 1 0.87 -7.46 25.84
C MET A 1 1.69 -8.60 25.27
N SER A 2 1.07 -9.68 24.76
CA SER A 2 1.82 -10.77 24.13
C SER A 2 2.20 -10.44 22.69
N LEU A 3 3.33 -10.98 22.20
CA LEU A 3 3.74 -10.81 20.80
C LEU A 3 2.72 -11.41 19.81
N GLY A 4 1.95 -12.41 20.24
CA GLY A 4 0.85 -12.97 19.45
C GLY A 4 -0.30 -11.97 19.25
N GLU A 5 -0.65 -11.20 20.26
CA GLU A 5 -1.66 -10.12 20.14
C GLU A 5 -1.16 -9.01 19.22
N VAL A 6 0.11 -8.62 19.32
CA VAL A 6 0.75 -7.66 18.41
C VAL A 6 0.66 -8.16 16.98
N PHE A 7 1.07 -9.41 16.73
CA PHE A 7 1.02 -10.01 15.39
C PHE A 7 -0.39 -9.96 14.79
N VAL A 8 -1.40 -10.45 15.52
CA VAL A 8 -2.80 -10.45 15.04
C VAL A 8 -3.30 -9.02 14.80
N SER A 9 -2.96 -8.09 15.68
CA SER A 9 -3.32 -6.68 15.57
C SER A 9 -2.77 -6.06 14.29
N GLU A 10 -1.47 -6.24 14.00
CA GLU A 10 -0.83 -5.74 12.79
C GLU A 10 -1.34 -6.44 11.51
N VAL A 11 -1.62 -7.76 11.57
CA VAL A 11 -2.25 -8.48 10.44
C VAL A 11 -3.61 -7.89 10.10
N LEU A 12 -4.48 -7.70 11.10
CA LEU A 12 -5.83 -7.19 10.88
C LEU A 12 -5.80 -5.73 10.43
N GLY A 13 -4.99 -4.88 11.10
CA GLY A 13 -4.88 -3.47 10.76
C GLY A 13 -4.32 -3.22 9.36
N THR A 14 -3.21 -3.88 9.03
CA THR A 14 -2.62 -3.75 7.68
C THR A 14 -3.53 -4.38 6.63
N GLY A 15 -4.20 -5.49 6.97
CA GLY A 15 -5.20 -6.09 6.09
C GLY A 15 -6.35 -5.13 5.76
N MET A 16 -6.86 -4.41 6.76
CA MET A 16 -7.91 -3.40 6.57
C MET A 16 -7.43 -2.21 5.75
N LEU A 17 -6.22 -1.71 6.04
CA LEU A 17 -5.56 -0.66 5.25
C LEU A 17 -5.52 -1.04 3.76
N ILE A 18 -5.02 -2.23 3.45
CA ILE A 18 -4.85 -2.66 2.06
C ILE A 18 -6.20 -2.99 1.39
N LEU A 19 -7.13 -3.61 2.11
CA LEU A 19 -8.47 -3.87 1.56
C LEU A 19 -9.13 -2.58 1.07
N LEU A 20 -9.13 -1.53 1.88
CA LEU A 20 -9.75 -0.26 1.53
C LEU A 20 -8.90 0.52 0.52
N GLY A 21 -7.59 0.55 0.67
CA GLY A 21 -6.67 1.25 -0.22
C GLY A 21 -6.62 0.63 -1.62
N ALA A 22 -6.41 -0.67 -1.75
CA ALA A 22 -6.51 -1.36 -3.04
C ALA A 22 -7.95 -1.31 -3.58
N GLY A 23 -8.94 -1.37 -2.71
CA GLY A 23 -10.36 -1.25 -3.07
C GLY A 23 -10.71 0.07 -3.74
N VAL A 24 -10.25 1.20 -3.21
CA VAL A 24 -10.50 2.50 -3.85
C VAL A 24 -9.79 2.63 -5.18
N VAL A 25 -8.55 2.12 -5.30
CA VAL A 25 -7.83 2.12 -6.59
C VAL A 25 -8.56 1.25 -7.61
N ALA A 26 -9.02 0.05 -7.22
CA ALA A 26 -9.83 -0.80 -8.08
C ALA A 26 -11.13 -0.13 -8.51
N ASN A 27 -11.80 0.57 -7.58
CA ASN A 27 -13.03 1.31 -7.89
C ASN A 27 -12.80 2.43 -8.91
N VAL A 28 -11.64 3.10 -8.87
CA VAL A 28 -11.32 4.21 -9.78
C VAL A 28 -10.78 3.73 -11.13
N LEU A 29 -9.98 2.65 -11.15
CA LEU A 29 -9.26 2.23 -12.37
C LEU A 29 -10.00 1.15 -13.19
N LEU A 30 -10.70 0.21 -12.53
CA LEU A 30 -11.33 -0.89 -13.24
C LEU A 30 -12.61 -0.45 -13.94
N ILE A 31 -12.75 -0.85 -15.21
CA ILE A 31 -13.96 -0.56 -16.01
C ILE A 31 -15.21 -1.16 -15.35
N LYS A 32 -16.35 -0.53 -15.62
CA LYS A 32 -17.68 -0.93 -15.11
C LYS A 32 -17.85 -0.82 -13.58
N SER A 33 -16.88 -0.23 -12.85
CA SER A 33 -17.07 0.07 -11.44
C SER A 33 -17.89 1.35 -11.27
N LYS A 34 -18.53 1.53 -10.12
CA LYS A 34 -19.33 2.73 -9.82
C LYS A 34 -18.49 4.00 -9.71
N GLY A 35 -17.24 3.89 -9.26
CA GLY A 35 -16.31 5.00 -9.10
C GLY A 35 -15.31 5.15 -10.25
N PHE A 36 -15.56 4.49 -11.40
CA PHE A 36 -14.67 4.57 -12.55
C PHE A 36 -14.35 6.02 -12.93
N ASN A 37 -13.06 6.33 -13.12
CA ASN A 37 -12.56 7.70 -13.37
C ASN A 37 -12.86 8.72 -12.26
N GLY A 38 -13.09 8.28 -11.01
CA GLY A 38 -13.31 9.16 -9.86
C GLY A 38 -12.12 10.03 -9.46
N GLY A 39 -10.97 9.79 -10.04
CA GLY A 39 -9.78 10.64 -10.00
C GLY A 39 -8.90 10.46 -8.77
N TRP A 40 -7.78 11.19 -8.80
CA TRP A 40 -6.71 11.07 -7.80
C TRP A 40 -7.15 11.46 -6.38
N LEU A 41 -8.04 12.46 -6.25
CA LEU A 41 -8.54 12.88 -4.94
C LEU A 41 -9.31 11.76 -4.23
N LEU A 42 -10.16 11.03 -4.96
CA LEU A 42 -10.90 9.90 -4.39
C LEU A 42 -9.95 8.80 -3.90
N ILE A 43 -8.88 8.52 -4.67
CA ILE A 43 -7.84 7.57 -4.28
C ILE A 43 -7.19 8.01 -2.95
N ASN A 44 -6.78 9.28 -2.85
CA ASN A 44 -6.13 9.80 -1.64
C ASN A 44 -7.04 9.73 -0.41
N ILE A 45 -8.30 10.11 -0.54
CA ILE A 45 -9.30 10.00 0.53
C ILE A 45 -9.48 8.54 0.95
N GLY A 46 -9.61 7.62 -0.01
CA GLY A 46 -9.77 6.21 0.28
C GLY A 46 -8.58 5.59 1.01
N TRP A 47 -7.35 5.95 0.63
CA TRP A 47 -6.14 5.53 1.36
C TRP A 47 -6.08 6.11 2.77
N GLY A 48 -6.40 7.39 2.96
CA GLY A 48 -6.44 8.00 4.29
C GLY A 48 -7.45 7.30 5.20
N PHE A 49 -8.67 7.06 4.73
CA PHE A 49 -9.65 6.30 5.51
C PHE A 49 -9.28 4.82 5.70
N GLY A 50 -8.54 4.22 4.75
CA GLY A 50 -7.96 2.91 4.92
C GLY A 50 -6.96 2.86 6.08
N VAL A 51 -6.08 3.88 6.18
CA VAL A 51 -5.17 4.05 7.32
C VAL A 51 -5.95 4.21 8.62
N MET A 52 -6.95 5.09 8.66
CA MET A 52 -7.78 5.30 9.86
C MET A 52 -8.41 4.00 10.35
N ALA A 53 -9.04 3.25 9.45
CA ALA A 53 -9.66 1.97 9.79
C ALA A 53 -8.62 0.95 10.27
N GLY A 54 -7.45 0.90 9.61
CA GLY A 54 -6.35 0.03 10.00
C GLY A 54 -5.82 0.33 11.41
N VAL A 55 -5.58 1.60 11.73
CA VAL A 55 -5.11 2.02 13.07
C VAL A 55 -6.16 1.73 14.15
N PHE A 56 -7.45 1.98 13.88
CA PHE A 56 -8.50 1.61 14.82
C PHE A 56 -8.53 0.11 15.13
N VAL A 57 -8.39 -0.73 14.11
CA VAL A 57 -8.40 -2.19 14.29
C VAL A 57 -7.12 -2.67 14.98
N ALA A 58 -5.99 -2.03 14.69
CA ALA A 58 -4.68 -2.37 15.26
C ALA A 58 -4.37 -1.64 16.59
N TYR A 59 -5.38 -1.16 17.33
CA TYR A 59 -5.17 -0.32 18.52
C TYR A 59 -4.28 -0.98 19.58
N LYS A 60 -4.30 -2.30 19.71
CA LYS A 60 -3.47 -3.03 20.68
C LYS A 60 -1.97 -2.93 20.38
N SER A 61 -1.57 -2.95 19.11
CA SER A 61 -0.16 -2.84 18.72
C SER A 61 0.33 -1.39 18.58
N GLY A 62 -0.52 -0.41 18.85
CA GLY A 62 -0.24 0.98 18.53
C GLY A 62 -0.53 1.35 17.07
N GLY A 63 -0.95 0.36 16.26
CA GLY A 63 -1.38 0.58 14.88
C GLY A 63 -0.29 1.08 13.95
N HIS A 64 0.89 0.47 13.98
CA HIS A 64 1.97 0.86 13.06
C HIS A 64 1.57 0.62 11.61
N ILE A 65 1.05 -0.57 11.30
CA ILE A 65 0.57 -1.00 9.98
C ILE A 65 1.52 -0.65 8.81
N ASN A 66 2.79 -0.39 9.13
CA ASN A 66 3.81 0.13 8.23
C ASN A 66 5.22 -0.16 8.75
N PRO A 67 6.06 -0.92 8.05
CA PRO A 67 7.45 -1.15 8.45
C PRO A 67 8.28 0.13 8.63
N ALA A 68 8.03 1.17 7.82
CA ALA A 68 8.78 2.41 7.92
C ALA A 68 8.43 3.20 9.20
N VAL A 69 7.18 3.12 9.69
CA VAL A 69 6.77 3.65 10.99
C VAL A 69 7.46 2.87 12.11
N THR A 70 7.46 1.54 12.03
CA THR A 70 8.13 0.67 13.01
C THR A 70 9.61 1.01 13.14
N PHE A 71 10.32 1.14 12.00
CA PHE A 71 11.74 1.54 12.01
C PHE A 71 11.94 3.00 12.44
N GLY A 72 10.99 3.88 12.15
CA GLY A 72 11.04 5.27 12.59
C GLY A 72 10.95 5.39 14.12
N ILE A 73 10.04 4.65 14.77
CA ILE A 73 9.91 4.60 16.23
C ILE A 73 11.17 4.00 16.86
N LEU A 74 11.72 2.92 16.29
CA LEU A 74 13.01 2.36 16.72
C LEU A 74 14.12 3.41 16.64
N ALA A 75 14.22 4.14 15.52
CA ALA A 75 15.23 5.15 15.31
C ALA A 75 15.01 6.42 16.18
N ALA A 76 13.80 6.66 16.65
CA ALA A 76 13.49 7.74 17.61
C ALA A 76 14.01 7.44 19.03
N GLY A 77 14.51 6.21 19.28
CA GLY A 77 15.02 5.84 20.59
C GLY A 77 13.95 5.59 21.64
N ALA A 78 12.73 5.25 21.21
CA ALA A 78 11.66 4.86 22.13
C ALA A 78 12.00 3.53 22.84
N ASP A 79 11.53 3.34 24.07
CA ASP A 79 11.71 2.10 24.81
C ASP A 79 10.69 1.01 24.39
N GLU A 80 9.50 1.44 23.95
CA GLU A 80 8.38 0.58 23.60
C GLU A 80 7.78 0.98 22.24
N TYR A 81 7.32 -0.02 21.47
CA TYR A 81 6.53 0.20 20.25
C TYR A 81 5.07 0.60 20.55
N ALA A 82 4.54 0.08 21.64
CA ALA A 82 3.22 0.38 22.18
C ALA A 82 3.24 0.05 23.69
N PRO A 83 2.30 0.53 24.49
CA PRO A 83 2.28 0.26 25.93
C PRO A 83 2.41 -1.24 26.24
N GLY A 84 3.49 -1.63 26.94
CA GLY A 84 3.81 -3.00 27.30
C GLY A 84 4.37 -3.85 26.14
N VAL A 85 4.91 -3.25 25.09
CA VAL A 85 5.61 -3.93 23.97
C VAL A 85 7.02 -3.34 23.84
N GLU A 86 7.97 -3.89 24.57
CA GLU A 86 9.38 -3.48 24.50
C GLU A 86 9.96 -3.61 23.09
N ILE A 87 10.83 -2.68 22.74
CA ILE A 87 11.59 -2.73 21.47
C ILE A 87 12.71 -3.75 21.58
N THR A 88 12.52 -4.88 20.91
CA THR A 88 13.48 -5.96 20.78
C THR A 88 13.54 -6.43 19.32
N LEU A 89 14.56 -7.18 18.96
CA LEU A 89 14.60 -7.85 17.65
C LEU A 89 13.37 -8.72 17.42
N GLY A 90 12.91 -9.43 18.46
CA GLY A 90 11.74 -10.31 18.40
C GLY A 90 10.46 -9.54 18.13
N SER A 91 10.18 -8.46 18.88
CA SER A 91 9.00 -7.63 18.65
C SER A 91 9.06 -6.96 17.28
N THR A 92 10.20 -6.43 16.87
CA THR A 92 10.39 -5.84 15.53
C THR A 92 10.01 -6.82 14.42
N ILE A 93 10.54 -8.05 14.45
CA ILE A 93 10.22 -9.09 13.46
C ILE A 93 8.71 -9.40 13.44
N ILE A 94 8.06 -9.45 14.61
CA ILE A 94 6.63 -9.72 14.72
C ILE A 94 5.80 -8.60 14.07
N TYR A 95 6.15 -7.33 14.29
CA TYR A 95 5.50 -6.21 13.59
C TYR A 95 5.62 -6.35 12.07
N LEU A 96 6.85 -6.51 11.57
CA LEU A 96 7.12 -6.62 10.13
C LEU A 96 6.39 -7.82 9.49
N ALA A 97 6.42 -8.97 10.15
CA ALA A 97 5.74 -10.18 9.67
C ALA A 97 4.22 -10.01 9.64
N GLY A 98 3.63 -9.43 10.71
CA GLY A 98 2.20 -9.14 10.78
C GLY A 98 1.76 -8.16 9.69
N GLN A 99 2.52 -7.09 9.49
CA GLN A 99 2.25 -6.08 8.46
C GLN A 99 2.30 -6.68 7.05
N LEU A 100 3.34 -7.46 6.74
CA LEU A 100 3.49 -8.06 5.41
C LEU A 100 2.39 -9.09 5.12
N LEU A 101 2.07 -9.96 6.09
CA LEU A 101 0.99 -10.94 5.96
C LEU A 101 -0.36 -10.24 5.82
N GLY A 102 -0.63 -9.24 6.66
CA GLY A 102 -1.86 -8.46 6.60
C GLY A 102 -2.03 -7.78 5.24
N ALA A 103 -0.97 -7.16 4.72
CA ALA A 103 -0.99 -6.54 3.41
C ALA A 103 -1.29 -7.53 2.28
N PHE A 104 -0.67 -8.70 2.31
CA PHE A 104 -0.95 -9.78 1.36
C PHE A 104 -2.41 -10.23 1.41
N LEU A 105 -2.93 -10.51 2.61
CA LEU A 105 -4.30 -10.98 2.80
C LEU A 105 -5.32 -9.91 2.41
N GLY A 106 -5.10 -8.63 2.80
CA GLY A 106 -5.95 -7.51 2.41
C GLY A 106 -6.05 -7.35 0.89
N ALA A 107 -4.93 -7.52 0.18
CA ALA A 107 -4.89 -7.50 -1.28
C ALA A 107 -5.67 -8.67 -1.90
N CYS A 108 -5.56 -9.88 -1.34
CA CYS A 108 -6.36 -11.03 -1.77
C CYS A 108 -7.86 -10.77 -1.61
N VAL A 109 -8.28 -10.19 -0.49
CA VAL A 109 -9.69 -9.88 -0.24
C VAL A 109 -10.18 -8.76 -1.19
N ALA A 110 -9.37 -7.73 -1.44
CA ALA A 110 -9.69 -6.69 -2.42
C ALA A 110 -9.87 -7.29 -3.84
N PHE A 111 -8.98 -8.21 -4.24
CA PHE A 111 -9.14 -8.94 -5.50
C PHE A 111 -10.44 -9.72 -5.57
N LEU A 112 -10.83 -10.41 -4.49
CA LEU A 112 -12.09 -11.16 -4.45
C LEU A 112 -13.30 -10.24 -4.58
N ALA A 113 -13.28 -9.07 -3.93
CA ALA A 113 -14.36 -8.09 -4.01
C ALA A 113 -14.54 -7.55 -5.44
N TYR A 114 -13.45 -7.39 -6.20
CA TYR A 114 -13.47 -6.87 -7.57
C TYR A 114 -13.24 -7.93 -8.65
N LYS A 115 -13.34 -9.21 -8.31
CA LYS A 115 -13.02 -10.34 -9.19
C LYS A 115 -13.54 -10.19 -10.62
N LYS A 116 -14.83 -9.83 -10.78
CA LYS A 116 -15.44 -9.67 -12.10
C LYS A 116 -14.98 -8.45 -12.86
N HIS A 117 -14.56 -7.40 -12.16
CA HIS A 117 -13.99 -6.21 -12.77
C HIS A 117 -12.56 -6.47 -13.26
N PHE A 118 -11.75 -7.24 -12.51
CA PHE A 118 -10.44 -7.72 -12.97
C PHE A 118 -10.54 -8.57 -14.23
N GLU A 119 -11.56 -9.43 -14.33
CA GLU A 119 -11.80 -10.25 -15.53
C GLU A 119 -12.22 -9.40 -16.74
N ALA A 120 -12.90 -8.28 -16.53
CA ALA A 120 -13.36 -7.37 -17.57
C ALA A 120 -12.29 -6.38 -18.05
N GLU A 121 -11.31 -6.03 -17.19
CA GLU A 121 -10.23 -5.10 -17.51
C GLU A 121 -9.21 -5.77 -18.43
N GLU A 122 -8.76 -5.05 -19.46
CA GLU A 122 -7.77 -5.54 -20.42
C GLU A 122 -6.35 -5.03 -20.14
N ASP A 123 -6.25 -3.90 -19.44
CA ASP A 123 -5.00 -3.25 -19.12
C ASP A 123 -4.32 -3.88 -17.90
N GLU A 124 -3.29 -4.68 -18.14
CA GLU A 124 -2.52 -5.36 -17.08
C GLU A 124 -1.75 -4.36 -16.19
N GLN A 125 -1.42 -3.18 -16.69
CA GLN A 125 -0.75 -2.14 -15.90
C GLN A 125 -1.69 -1.54 -14.86
N LYS A 126 -2.94 -1.26 -15.21
CA LYS A 126 -3.96 -0.84 -14.25
C LYS A 126 -4.19 -1.87 -13.16
N LYS A 127 -4.17 -3.17 -13.52
CA LYS A 127 -4.29 -4.26 -12.55
C LYS A 127 -3.13 -4.25 -11.56
N LEU A 128 -1.89 -4.03 -12.04
CA LEU A 128 -0.73 -3.90 -11.14
C LEU A 128 -0.87 -2.68 -10.21
N TRP A 129 -1.32 -1.54 -10.72
CA TRP A 129 -1.45 -0.31 -9.92
C TRP A 129 -2.46 -0.40 -8.78
N ILE A 130 -3.40 -1.34 -8.84
CA ILE A 130 -4.32 -1.63 -7.74
C ILE A 130 -3.58 -2.23 -6.55
N PHE A 131 -2.58 -3.07 -6.83
CA PHE A 131 -1.81 -3.79 -5.81
C PHE A 131 -0.60 -2.99 -5.33
N SER A 132 0.21 -2.47 -6.25
CA SER A 132 1.50 -1.87 -5.95
C SER A 132 1.67 -0.54 -6.67
N THR A 133 2.61 0.25 -6.19
CA THR A 133 2.96 1.53 -6.79
C THR A 133 3.89 1.34 -7.99
N ALA A 134 3.78 2.26 -8.94
CA ALA A 134 4.69 2.39 -10.06
C ALA A 134 4.87 3.88 -10.35
N PRO A 135 6.05 4.31 -10.83
CA PRO A 135 6.30 5.71 -11.11
C PRO A 135 5.68 6.11 -12.46
N GLU A 136 5.17 7.35 -12.55
CA GLU A 136 4.79 7.95 -13.82
C GLU A 136 6.01 8.16 -14.73
N ILE A 137 7.14 8.58 -14.14
CA ILE A 137 8.42 8.70 -14.82
C ILE A 137 9.42 7.79 -14.11
N ARG A 138 9.90 6.75 -14.80
CA ARG A 138 10.84 5.81 -14.22
C ARG A 138 12.24 6.41 -14.11
N SER A 139 12.62 6.74 -12.89
CA SER A 139 13.96 7.20 -12.52
C SER A 139 14.27 6.71 -11.11
N TYR A 140 14.89 5.55 -11.00
CA TYR A 140 15.05 4.85 -9.71
C TYR A 140 15.58 5.74 -8.58
N GLY A 141 16.62 6.54 -8.84
CA GLY A 141 17.19 7.44 -7.84
C GLY A 141 16.21 8.52 -7.39
N TRP A 142 15.54 9.21 -8.32
CA TRP A 142 14.58 10.24 -7.98
C TRP A 142 13.29 9.67 -7.40
N ASN A 143 12.84 8.51 -7.88
CA ASN A 143 11.70 7.82 -7.28
C ASN A 143 12.00 7.39 -5.83
N PHE A 144 13.22 6.90 -5.55
CA PHE A 144 13.68 6.60 -4.20
C PHE A 144 13.65 7.85 -3.30
N VAL A 145 14.18 8.99 -3.79
CA VAL A 145 14.15 10.27 -3.05
C VAL A 145 12.70 10.71 -2.77
N THR A 146 11.80 10.59 -3.74
CA THR A 146 10.39 10.93 -3.54
C THR A 146 9.75 10.08 -2.45
N GLU A 147 9.97 8.76 -2.47
CA GLU A 147 9.43 7.85 -1.45
C GLU A 147 10.04 8.14 -0.06
N ALA A 148 11.35 8.46 0.00
CA ALA A 148 12.00 8.84 1.24
C ALA A 148 11.43 10.15 1.82
N ILE A 149 11.22 11.18 0.99
CA ILE A 149 10.61 12.44 1.42
C ILE A 149 9.19 12.23 1.92
N GLY A 150 8.33 11.54 1.16
CA GLY A 150 6.95 11.28 1.56
C GLY A 150 6.86 10.52 2.88
N THR A 151 7.72 9.54 3.08
CA THR A 151 7.75 8.76 4.32
C THR A 151 8.38 9.53 5.48
N PHE A 152 9.39 10.35 5.22
CA PHE A 152 9.93 11.26 6.24
C PHE A 152 8.83 12.17 6.78
N VAL A 153 8.02 12.79 5.89
CA VAL A 153 6.88 13.63 6.32
C VAL A 153 5.87 12.82 7.13
N LEU A 154 5.53 11.59 6.68
CA LEU A 154 4.63 10.73 7.44
C LEU A 154 5.14 10.50 8.86
N VAL A 155 6.37 10.02 9.01
CA VAL A 155 6.90 9.54 10.29
C VAL A 155 7.20 10.70 11.24
N ILE A 156 7.78 11.81 10.76
CA ILE A 156 8.07 12.94 11.65
C ILE A 156 6.80 13.57 12.23
N VAL A 157 5.71 13.64 11.44
CA VAL A 157 4.42 14.15 11.91
C VAL A 157 3.74 13.16 12.85
N VAL A 158 3.80 11.86 12.57
CA VAL A 158 3.27 10.82 13.48
C VAL A 158 3.98 10.89 14.84
N LEU A 159 5.30 11.02 14.87
CA LEU A 159 6.06 11.16 16.11
C LEU A 159 5.74 12.49 16.87
N SER A 160 5.35 13.54 16.15
CA SER A 160 4.97 14.81 16.76
C SER A 160 3.57 14.82 17.40
N PHE A 161 2.68 13.89 17.06
CA PHE A 161 1.32 13.86 17.57
C PHE A 161 1.26 13.79 19.11
N ALA A 162 2.21 13.08 19.74
CA ALA A 162 2.29 12.98 21.18
C ALA A 162 2.59 14.34 21.89
N ASN A 163 3.18 15.28 21.16
CA ASN A 163 3.62 16.58 21.70
C ASN A 163 2.58 17.70 21.51
N THR A 164 1.52 17.42 20.76
CA THR A 164 0.47 18.40 20.48
C THR A 164 -0.88 17.86 20.94
N PRO A 165 -1.55 18.50 21.92
CA PRO A 165 -2.86 18.05 22.37
C PRO A 165 -3.87 18.10 21.22
N HIS A 166 -4.43 16.96 20.88
CA HIS A 166 -5.55 16.85 19.94
C HIS A 166 -6.39 15.61 20.27
N GLU A 167 -7.68 15.67 19.98
CA GLU A 167 -8.61 14.57 20.21
C GLU A 167 -9.05 13.88 18.91
N LEU A 168 -8.26 14.02 17.85
CA LEU A 168 -8.61 13.46 16.52
C LEU A 168 -8.37 11.95 16.44
N GLY A 169 -7.52 11.39 17.31
CA GLY A 169 -7.15 9.97 17.24
C GLY A 169 -6.65 9.57 15.85
N PRO A 170 -7.05 8.40 15.33
CA PRO A 170 -6.62 7.93 14.00
C PRO A 170 -7.02 8.83 12.82
N LEU A 171 -7.93 9.76 12.99
CA LEU A 171 -8.28 10.72 11.93
C LEU A 171 -7.12 11.65 11.62
N ALA A 172 -6.26 11.99 12.59
CA ALA A 172 -5.09 12.83 12.37
C ALA A 172 -4.14 12.22 11.33
N VAL A 173 -3.79 10.95 11.49
CA VAL A 173 -2.92 10.26 10.51
C VAL A 173 -3.63 10.04 9.17
N ALA A 174 -4.94 9.84 9.16
CA ALA A 174 -5.71 9.75 7.92
C ALA A 174 -5.61 11.02 7.09
N LEU A 175 -5.82 12.18 7.71
CA LEU A 175 -5.71 13.48 7.03
C LEU A 175 -4.27 13.76 6.57
N LEU A 176 -3.27 13.37 7.37
CA LEU A 176 -1.87 13.44 6.97
C LEU A 176 -1.60 12.63 5.70
N VAL A 177 -2.08 11.38 5.63
CA VAL A 177 -1.91 10.52 4.46
C VAL A 177 -2.62 11.09 3.23
N VAL A 178 -3.82 11.67 3.38
CA VAL A 178 -4.51 12.40 2.31
C VAL A 178 -3.64 13.58 1.83
N GLY A 179 -3.06 14.35 2.74
CA GLY A 179 -2.19 15.48 2.42
C GLY A 179 -0.93 15.07 1.66
N ILE A 180 -0.27 13.99 2.10
CA ILE A 180 0.91 13.42 1.42
C ILE A 180 0.53 12.95 0.02
N GLY A 181 -0.55 12.19 -0.11
CA GLY A 181 -1.01 11.68 -1.40
C GLY A 181 -1.36 12.79 -2.40
N ALA A 182 -2.03 13.84 -1.91
CA ALA A 182 -2.42 15.00 -2.72
C ALA A 182 -1.22 15.84 -3.17
N SER A 183 -0.16 15.94 -2.34
CA SER A 183 0.95 16.86 -2.55
C SER A 183 2.21 16.18 -3.10
N LEU A 184 2.52 14.97 -2.68
CA LEU A 184 3.77 14.26 -2.96
C LEU A 184 3.55 12.93 -3.70
N GLY A 185 2.31 12.50 -3.87
CA GLY A 185 1.99 11.21 -4.46
C GLY A 185 2.12 11.13 -5.98
N GLY A 186 2.13 12.27 -6.68
CA GLY A 186 2.13 12.32 -8.14
C GLY A 186 3.28 11.53 -8.81
N PRO A 187 4.55 11.66 -8.36
CA PRO A 187 5.67 11.02 -9.05
C PRO A 187 5.69 9.48 -8.97
N THR A 188 5.29 8.90 -7.84
CA THR A 188 5.50 7.47 -7.55
C THR A 188 4.26 6.69 -7.13
N GLY A 189 3.16 7.37 -6.83
CA GLY A 189 1.99 6.77 -6.20
C GLY A 189 2.12 6.62 -4.68
N TYR A 190 3.08 7.32 -4.06
CA TYR A 190 3.32 7.42 -2.60
C TYR A 190 3.11 6.09 -1.85
N ALA A 191 3.99 5.11 -2.10
CA ALA A 191 3.95 3.86 -1.34
C ALA A 191 4.08 4.14 0.16
N ILE A 192 5.08 4.92 0.55
CA ILE A 192 5.39 5.37 1.93
C ILE A 192 5.29 4.27 3.01
N ASN A 193 5.19 3.02 2.56
CA ASN A 193 4.94 1.85 3.40
C ASN A 193 5.43 0.59 2.66
N PRO A 194 6.53 -0.03 3.11
CA PRO A 194 7.06 -1.23 2.45
C PRO A 194 6.07 -2.39 2.37
N ALA A 195 5.26 -2.61 3.40
CA ALA A 195 4.29 -3.70 3.41
C ALA A 195 3.13 -3.42 2.44
N ARG A 196 2.72 -2.14 2.30
CA ARG A 196 1.65 -1.69 1.38
C ARG A 196 2.00 -1.92 -0.09
N ASP A 197 3.29 -1.97 -0.42
CA ASP A 197 3.71 -2.30 -1.79
C ASP A 197 4.08 -3.79 -1.94
N LEU A 198 4.96 -4.31 -1.09
CA LEU A 198 5.51 -5.65 -1.24
C LEU A 198 4.47 -6.76 -1.04
N GLY A 199 3.62 -6.67 -0.02
CA GLY A 199 2.58 -7.67 0.24
C GLY A 199 1.58 -7.81 -0.92
N PRO A 200 0.97 -6.72 -1.38
CA PRO A 200 0.09 -6.75 -2.54
C PRO A 200 0.81 -7.11 -3.84
N ARG A 201 2.08 -6.74 -4.03
CA ARG A 201 2.89 -7.14 -5.21
C ARG A 201 3.06 -8.65 -5.27
N ILE A 202 3.30 -9.30 -4.13
CA ILE A 202 3.30 -10.76 -4.02
C ILE A 202 1.91 -11.33 -4.37
N ALA A 203 0.84 -10.73 -3.84
CA ALA A 203 -0.52 -11.14 -4.18
C ALA A 203 -0.80 -11.00 -5.69
N HIS A 204 -0.41 -9.87 -6.31
CA HIS A 204 -0.53 -9.70 -7.76
C HIS A 204 0.21 -10.79 -8.51
N ALA A 205 1.43 -11.14 -8.10
CA ALA A 205 2.20 -12.19 -8.78
C ALA A 205 1.49 -13.55 -8.73
N LEU A 206 0.83 -13.90 -7.63
CA LEU A 206 0.21 -15.20 -7.40
C LEU A 206 -1.24 -15.28 -7.88
N LEU A 207 -2.03 -14.21 -7.78
CA LEU A 207 -3.45 -14.22 -8.11
C LEU A 207 -3.69 -14.23 -9.62
N PRO A 208 -4.77 -14.87 -10.09
CA PRO A 208 -5.13 -14.93 -11.50
C PRO A 208 -5.79 -13.62 -11.95
N THR A 209 -5.02 -12.52 -11.98
CA THR A 209 -5.49 -11.21 -12.41
C THR A 209 -5.62 -11.09 -13.93
N GLY A 210 -4.90 -11.92 -14.69
CA GLY A 210 -4.94 -11.95 -16.15
C GLY A 210 -6.26 -12.54 -16.68
N ARG A 211 -6.60 -12.19 -17.93
CA ARG A 211 -7.71 -12.78 -18.66
C ARG A 211 -7.45 -14.28 -18.86
N LYS A 212 -8.42 -15.14 -18.57
CA LYS A 212 -8.36 -16.51 -19.08
C LYS A 212 -8.40 -16.40 -20.61
N ALA A 213 -7.38 -16.93 -21.30
CA ALA A 213 -7.45 -17.08 -22.73
C ALA A 213 -8.77 -17.83 -23.03
N GLU A 214 -9.73 -17.15 -23.64
CA GLU A 214 -10.84 -17.86 -24.26
C GLU A 214 -10.20 -18.77 -25.31
N VAL A 215 -10.26 -20.07 -25.07
CA VAL A 215 -10.01 -21.05 -26.12
C VAL A 215 -11.06 -20.74 -27.16
N ALA A 216 -10.65 -20.11 -28.26
CA ALA A 216 -11.50 -19.90 -29.39
C ALA A 216 -11.87 -21.30 -29.90
N VAL A 217 -13.03 -21.79 -29.43
CA VAL A 217 -13.69 -22.92 -30.07
C VAL A 217 -14.14 -22.39 -31.42
N GLY A 218 -13.37 -22.68 -32.44
CA GLY A 218 -13.67 -22.34 -33.80
C GLY A 218 -15.00 -22.99 -34.18
N VAL A 219 -16.08 -22.24 -34.13
CA VAL A 219 -17.28 -22.51 -34.91
C VAL A 219 -17.18 -21.63 -36.14
N GLY A 220 -17.02 -22.25 -37.27
CA GLY A 220 -16.84 -21.59 -38.54
C GLY A 220 -17.94 -20.56 -38.83
N ALA A 221 -17.51 -19.37 -39.14
CA ALA A 221 -18.25 -18.42 -39.96
C ALA A 221 -17.25 -17.74 -40.88
N GLN A 222 -17.24 -18.17 -42.14
CA GLN A 222 -16.69 -17.39 -43.23
C GLN A 222 -17.53 -16.15 -43.43
N ALA A 223 -16.93 -14.97 -43.30
CA ALA A 223 -17.29 -13.81 -44.12
C ALA A 223 -16.33 -12.63 -43.88
N SER A 224 -15.69 -12.23 -45.01
CA SER A 224 -15.17 -10.88 -45.35
C SER A 224 -14.19 -10.18 -44.43
N GLY A 225 -12.92 -10.22 -44.83
CA GLY A 225 -11.97 -9.12 -45.02
C GLY A 225 -11.81 -8.10 -43.88
N GLU A 226 -10.86 -8.31 -43.13
CA GLU A 226 -9.88 -7.55 -42.37
C GLU A 226 -9.68 -8.24 -41.01
N VAL A 227 -8.71 -9.14 -41.02
CA VAL A 227 -8.26 -9.74 -39.76
C VAL A 227 -7.40 -8.68 -39.08
N ASP A 228 -8.02 -7.95 -38.13
CA ASP A 228 -7.26 -7.18 -37.16
C ASP A 228 -6.30 -8.18 -36.49
N ALA A 229 -5.00 -8.02 -36.74
CA ALA A 229 -4.00 -8.86 -36.13
C ALA A 229 -4.19 -8.82 -34.61
N PRO A 230 -4.23 -9.98 -33.92
CA PRO A 230 -4.42 -9.99 -32.48
C PRO A 230 -3.35 -9.10 -31.83
N ARG A 231 -3.77 -8.04 -31.16
CA ARG A 231 -2.86 -7.18 -30.40
C ARG A 231 -2.10 -8.08 -29.43
N PRO A 232 -0.75 -7.98 -29.37
CA PRO A 232 0.01 -8.79 -28.43
C PRO A 232 -0.56 -8.56 -27.03
N GLN A 233 -1.10 -9.62 -26.42
CA GLN A 233 -1.61 -9.57 -25.04
C GLN A 233 -0.43 -9.18 -24.16
N SER A 234 -0.54 -8.07 -23.44
CA SER A 234 0.48 -7.68 -22.48
C SER A 234 0.61 -8.79 -21.43
N ARG A 235 1.82 -9.36 -21.34
CA ARG A 235 2.09 -10.41 -20.36
C ARG A 235 2.01 -9.80 -18.96
N LYS A 236 1.32 -10.47 -18.03
CA LYS A 236 1.29 -10.10 -16.63
C LYS A 236 2.71 -9.92 -16.10
N ASP A 237 3.02 -8.71 -15.61
CA ASP A 237 4.28 -8.36 -14.98
C ASP A 237 4.01 -7.69 -13.64
N SER A 238 4.68 -8.14 -12.58
CA SER A 238 4.59 -7.57 -11.24
C SER A 238 5.68 -6.52 -10.96
N ASP A 239 6.45 -6.13 -11.96
CA ASP A 239 7.49 -5.09 -11.92
C ASP A 239 8.46 -5.24 -10.72
N TRP A 240 9.00 -6.45 -10.55
CA TRP A 240 9.93 -6.76 -9.46
C TRP A 240 11.20 -5.92 -9.49
N GLY A 241 11.64 -5.47 -10.66
CA GLY A 241 12.79 -4.59 -10.82
C GLY A 241 12.63 -3.24 -10.11
N TYR A 242 11.38 -2.80 -9.90
CA TYR A 242 11.06 -1.56 -9.20
C TYR A 242 10.82 -1.76 -7.69
N SER A 243 10.51 -2.97 -7.25
CA SER A 243 10.01 -3.27 -5.90
C SER A 243 10.91 -2.79 -4.76
N TRP A 244 12.20 -2.64 -4.98
CA TRP A 244 13.14 -2.15 -3.98
C TRP A 244 12.94 -0.68 -3.62
N VAL A 245 12.45 0.15 -4.56
CA VAL A 245 12.21 1.59 -4.35
C VAL A 245 11.17 1.83 -3.26
N PRO A 246 9.93 1.27 -3.37
CA PRO A 246 8.90 1.44 -2.35
C PRO A 246 9.19 0.67 -1.04
N VAL A 247 10.27 -0.08 -0.97
CA VAL A 247 10.77 -0.69 0.27
C VAL A 247 11.88 0.15 0.89
N ALA A 248 12.95 0.40 0.17
CA ALA A 248 14.13 1.08 0.70
C ALA A 248 13.92 2.59 0.92
N GLY A 249 13.24 3.28 0.00
CA GLY A 249 12.93 4.70 0.14
C GLY A 249 12.15 5.02 1.42
N PRO A 250 11.01 4.35 1.67
CA PRO A 250 10.27 4.54 2.90
C PRO A 250 11.06 4.20 4.18
N ILE A 251 11.84 3.11 4.20
CA ILE A 251 12.67 2.78 5.37
C ILE A 251 13.65 3.91 5.68
N VAL A 252 14.36 4.41 4.66
CA VAL A 252 15.32 5.51 4.83
C VAL A 252 14.60 6.77 5.31
N GLY A 253 13.47 7.14 4.71
CA GLY A 253 12.67 8.30 5.13
C GLY A 253 12.21 8.19 6.59
N GLY A 254 11.69 7.03 6.98
CA GLY A 254 11.25 6.76 8.34
C GLY A 254 12.37 6.81 9.37
N VAL A 255 13.52 6.20 9.08
CA VAL A 255 14.70 6.23 9.95
C VAL A 255 15.24 7.67 10.12
N LEU A 256 15.35 8.42 9.03
CA LEU A 256 15.80 9.82 9.10
C LEU A 256 14.85 10.68 9.94
N ALA A 257 13.54 10.46 9.82
CA ALA A 257 12.53 11.14 10.64
C ALA A 257 12.68 10.78 12.13
N GLY A 258 12.87 9.49 12.45
CA GLY A 258 13.12 9.04 13.82
C GLY A 258 14.38 9.64 14.42
N LEU A 259 15.48 9.66 13.68
CA LEU A 259 16.73 10.29 14.14
C LEU A 259 16.56 11.80 14.38
N LEU A 260 15.88 12.51 13.47
CA LEU A 260 15.64 13.93 13.65
C LEU A 260 14.73 14.20 14.85
N SER A 261 13.74 13.36 15.11
CA SER A 261 12.79 13.54 16.23
C SER A 261 13.49 13.59 17.58
N GLN A 262 14.60 12.87 17.78
CA GLN A 262 15.42 12.92 19.00
C GLN A 262 16.02 14.29 19.28
N VAL A 263 16.13 15.15 18.28
CA VAL A 263 16.74 16.49 18.40
C VAL A 263 15.66 17.58 18.49
N VAL A 264 14.47 17.31 17.87
CA VAL A 264 13.42 18.34 17.72
C VAL A 264 12.34 18.21 18.77
N PHE A 265 12.05 17.00 19.24
CA PHE A 265 11.01 16.69 20.22
C PHE A 265 11.59 16.14 21.51
#